data_1a2e6ae3113dab8529481c0fe9a7cfb5
#
_entry.id   1a2e6ae3113dab8529481c0fe9a7cfb5
#
_cell.length_a   1.000
_cell.length_b   1.000
_cell.length_c   1.000
_cell.angle_alpha   90.00
_cell.angle_beta   90.00
_cell.angle_gamma   90.00
#
_symmetry.space_group_name_H-M   'P 1'
#
loop_
_entity.id
_entity.type
_entity.pdbx_description
1 polymer ?
#
loop_
_entity_poly.entity_id
_entity_poly.type
_entity_poly.pdbx_seq_one_letter_code
_entity_poly.pdbx_strand_id
1 'polypeptide(L)'
;MAKNTKLWGGRFEGTVEDWVERFGASISFDQKLAKFDLIGSLAHVQMLGQTGILSLKESEKIQAGLKELLEELEAGQLDFDIANEDIHMNMEVLLTEKIGPLAGKLHTARSRNDQVATDMHLYLKEQLGHVLDKLAYLKGVLLDLAENHVETIMPGYTHLQHAQPISFAHHLMAYYNMFQRDSERFEFNQKHTDLCPLGAAALAGTTFPIDRQLSSDLLEFKQPYTNSLDAVSDRDFILEFLSNASILMMHMSRFCEEMINWCSFEYQFITLSDTFTTGSSIMPQKKNPDMAELIRGKTGRVYGHLFGLLTVMKSLPLAYNKDLQEDKEGMFDTVETILNSLDVLAGMLSSLQVNKEKMQESTEKDFSNATELADYLAGKGLPFREAHEVVGRLVLDSIKSAKNIQDWTLEELQTYHSLIAEDIYVYLQPKTAVQRRNSLGGTGFDQVKYQIAVAKRANEARKC
;
A
#
# COMPACT_ATOMS: atom_id res chain seq x y z
N MET A 1 2.42 -53.24 -1.46
CA MET A 1 1.80 -52.16 -0.65
C MET A 1 2.92 -51.42 0.04
N ALA A 2 3.36 -50.31 -0.53
CA ALA A 2 4.33 -49.44 0.11
C ALA A 2 3.64 -48.76 1.29
N LYS A 3 4.13 -48.96 2.51
CA LYS A 3 3.71 -48.18 3.66
C LYS A 3 4.14 -46.75 3.43
N ASN A 4 3.17 -45.89 3.21
CA ASN A 4 3.37 -44.45 3.18
C ASN A 4 3.65 -44.00 4.63
N THR A 5 4.89 -44.16 5.10
CA THR A 5 5.31 -43.76 6.43
C THR A 5 5.74 -42.28 6.31
N LYS A 6 4.87 -41.35 6.76
CA LYS A 6 5.25 -39.96 6.96
C LYS A 6 6.52 -39.89 7.82
N LEU A 7 7.41 -38.96 7.57
CA LEU A 7 8.70 -38.78 8.27
C LEU A 7 8.56 -38.70 9.81
N TRP A 8 7.36 -38.33 10.30
CA TRP A 8 7.02 -38.23 11.73
C TRP A 8 6.14 -39.38 12.25
N GLY A 9 5.88 -40.44 11.44
CA GLY A 9 4.90 -41.47 11.67
C GLY A 9 5.25 -42.54 12.76
N GLY A 10 6.40 -42.46 13.42
CA GLY A 10 6.93 -43.54 14.28
C GLY A 10 6.06 -43.89 15.52
N ARG A 11 5.13 -43.02 15.94
CA ARG A 11 4.21 -43.27 17.09
C ARG A 11 2.81 -43.72 16.62
N PHE A 12 2.46 -43.55 15.36
CA PHE A 12 1.10 -43.75 14.89
C PHE A 12 0.93 -45.11 14.25
N GLU A 13 -0.16 -45.84 14.62
CA GLU A 13 -0.50 -47.15 14.09
C GLU A 13 -1.51 -47.11 12.93
N GLY A 14 -2.20 -45.97 12.73
CA GLY A 14 -3.21 -45.77 11.68
C GLY A 14 -2.72 -44.93 10.49
N THR A 15 -3.42 -45.07 9.36
CA THR A 15 -3.27 -44.21 8.18
C THR A 15 -4.22 -43.02 8.27
N VAL A 16 -3.78 -41.85 7.84
CA VAL A 16 -4.65 -40.67 7.73
C VAL A 16 -5.49 -40.82 6.46
N GLU A 17 -6.76 -40.46 6.52
CA GLU A 17 -7.66 -40.45 5.37
C GLU A 17 -7.28 -39.32 4.39
N ASP A 18 -7.34 -39.57 3.10
CA ASP A 18 -6.93 -38.61 2.05
C ASP A 18 -7.58 -37.21 2.17
N TRP A 19 -8.86 -37.18 2.60
CA TRP A 19 -9.57 -35.89 2.76
C TRP A 19 -9.07 -35.09 3.98
N VAL A 20 -8.59 -35.77 5.02
CA VAL A 20 -7.97 -35.14 6.20
C VAL A 20 -6.59 -34.58 5.83
N GLU A 21 -5.82 -35.31 5.02
CA GLU A 21 -4.55 -34.83 4.49
C GLU A 21 -4.74 -33.55 3.65
N ARG A 22 -5.72 -33.58 2.73
CA ARG A 22 -6.06 -32.40 1.92
C ARG A 22 -6.55 -31.21 2.74
N PHE A 23 -7.31 -31.45 3.79
CA PHE A 23 -7.78 -30.40 4.69
C PHE A 23 -6.63 -29.74 5.46
N GLY A 24 -5.63 -30.52 5.86
CA GLY A 24 -4.46 -30.04 6.60
C GLY A 24 -3.32 -29.47 5.74
N ALA A 25 -3.33 -29.74 4.42
CA ALA A 25 -2.27 -29.35 3.51
C ALA A 25 -2.29 -27.83 3.20
N SER A 26 -1.10 -27.21 3.13
CA SER A 26 -0.90 -25.79 2.82
C SER A 26 -0.18 -25.55 1.49
N ILE A 27 0.30 -26.60 0.82
CA ILE A 27 1.11 -26.48 -0.40
C ILE A 27 0.45 -25.66 -1.52
N SER A 28 -0.89 -25.63 -1.58
CA SER A 28 -1.63 -24.86 -2.58
C SER A 28 -1.34 -23.36 -2.51
N PHE A 29 -0.96 -22.84 -1.36
CA PHE A 29 -0.66 -21.42 -1.17
C PHE A 29 0.76 -21.16 -0.63
N ASP A 30 1.33 -22.03 0.21
CA ASP A 30 2.64 -21.81 0.81
C ASP A 30 3.82 -22.09 -0.13
N GLN A 31 3.58 -22.64 -1.33
CA GLN A 31 4.57 -22.73 -2.39
C GLN A 31 5.18 -21.35 -2.76
N LYS A 32 4.50 -20.25 -2.43
CA LYS A 32 5.04 -18.89 -2.56
C LYS A 32 6.27 -18.65 -1.66
N LEU A 33 6.47 -19.48 -0.64
CA LEU A 33 7.63 -19.44 0.25
C LEU A 33 8.82 -20.29 -0.24
N ALA A 34 8.69 -21.04 -1.33
CA ALA A 34 9.71 -21.98 -1.83
C ALA A 34 11.13 -21.38 -1.92
N LYS A 35 11.24 -20.17 -2.52
CA LYS A 35 12.52 -19.43 -2.61
C LYS A 35 13.11 -19.16 -1.23
N PHE A 36 12.27 -18.73 -0.30
CA PHE A 36 12.70 -18.31 1.04
C PHE A 36 13.07 -19.49 1.92
N ASP A 37 12.38 -20.63 1.78
CA ASP A 37 12.75 -21.88 2.43
C ASP A 37 14.14 -22.38 1.98
N LEU A 38 14.42 -22.31 0.68
CA LEU A 38 15.75 -22.66 0.14
C LEU A 38 16.84 -21.71 0.66
N ILE A 39 16.58 -20.40 0.69
CA ILE A 39 17.52 -19.39 1.20
C ILE A 39 17.76 -19.60 2.71
N GLY A 40 16.70 -19.78 3.50
CA GLY A 40 16.77 -20.08 4.93
C GLY A 40 17.54 -21.36 5.21
N SER A 41 17.29 -22.42 4.41
CA SER A 41 17.99 -23.72 4.51
C SER A 41 19.47 -23.62 4.14
N LEU A 42 19.84 -22.80 3.14
CA LEU A 42 21.24 -22.54 2.78
C LEU A 42 22.00 -21.88 3.93
N ALA A 43 21.43 -20.84 4.53
CA ALA A 43 22.04 -20.18 5.69
C ALA A 43 22.17 -21.14 6.89
N HIS A 44 21.13 -21.92 7.15
CA HIS A 44 21.13 -22.89 8.25
C HIS A 44 22.23 -23.94 8.09
N VAL A 45 22.34 -24.60 6.95
CA VAL A 45 23.35 -25.63 6.73
C VAL A 45 24.75 -25.07 6.68
N GLN A 46 24.95 -23.85 6.22
CA GLN A 46 26.23 -23.17 6.28
C GLN A 46 26.66 -22.92 7.73
N MET A 47 25.74 -22.46 8.57
CA MET A 47 25.98 -22.28 10.01
C MET A 47 26.31 -23.64 10.68
N LEU A 48 25.57 -24.70 10.39
CA LEU A 48 25.83 -26.04 10.93
C LEU A 48 27.24 -26.54 10.60
N GLY A 49 27.73 -26.26 9.38
CA GLY A 49 29.09 -26.58 8.96
C GLY A 49 30.15 -25.73 9.67
N GLN A 50 29.93 -24.43 9.82
CA GLN A 50 30.89 -23.53 10.47
C GLN A 50 30.99 -23.73 11.98
N THR A 51 29.91 -24.14 12.63
CA THR A 51 29.90 -24.47 14.06
C THR A 51 30.38 -25.89 14.36
N GLY A 52 30.71 -26.71 13.34
CA GLY A 52 31.19 -28.05 13.49
C GLY A 52 30.12 -29.08 13.87
N ILE A 53 28.86 -28.72 13.82
CA ILE A 53 27.68 -29.65 14.04
C ILE A 53 27.63 -30.66 12.88
N LEU A 54 27.85 -30.20 11.66
CA LEU A 54 28.14 -31.02 10.48
C LEU A 54 29.62 -30.87 10.07
N SER A 55 30.16 -31.90 9.42
CA SER A 55 31.45 -31.72 8.76
C SER A 55 31.31 -30.73 7.58
N LEU A 56 32.34 -29.98 7.28
CA LEU A 56 32.35 -29.05 6.15
C LEU A 56 31.94 -29.73 4.84
N LYS A 57 32.44 -30.97 4.60
CA LYS A 57 32.12 -31.75 3.40
C LYS A 57 30.63 -32.10 3.30
N GLU A 58 29.96 -32.42 4.42
CA GLU A 58 28.51 -32.67 4.45
C GLU A 58 27.74 -31.38 4.19
N SER A 59 28.14 -30.30 4.86
CA SER A 59 27.50 -28.98 4.65
C SER A 59 27.62 -28.52 3.19
N GLU A 60 28.79 -28.60 2.59
CA GLU A 60 29.04 -28.26 1.17
C GLU A 60 28.18 -29.08 0.22
N LYS A 61 28.01 -30.41 0.47
CA LYS A 61 27.20 -31.26 -0.37
C LYS A 61 25.73 -30.93 -0.26
N ILE A 62 25.24 -30.59 0.93
CA ILE A 62 23.81 -30.18 1.13
C ILE A 62 23.60 -28.80 0.46
N GLN A 63 24.53 -27.85 0.65
CA GLN A 63 24.46 -26.54 -0.03
C GLN A 63 24.40 -26.67 -1.55
N ALA A 64 25.19 -27.59 -2.14
CA ALA A 64 25.16 -27.81 -3.57
C ALA A 64 23.77 -28.28 -4.04
N GLY A 65 23.17 -29.26 -3.35
CA GLY A 65 21.81 -29.72 -3.68
C GLY A 65 20.73 -28.64 -3.51
N LEU A 66 20.83 -27.79 -2.48
CA LEU A 66 19.91 -26.65 -2.29
C LEU A 66 20.06 -25.59 -3.38
N LYS A 67 21.28 -25.30 -3.84
CA LYS A 67 21.53 -24.37 -4.94
C LYS A 67 20.95 -24.87 -6.27
N GLU A 68 21.12 -26.17 -6.55
CA GLU A 68 20.50 -26.79 -7.73
C GLU A 68 18.95 -26.67 -7.67
N LEU A 69 18.35 -26.90 -6.51
CA LEU A 69 16.89 -26.72 -6.34
C LEU A 69 16.47 -25.27 -6.53
N LEU A 70 17.27 -24.31 -6.08
CA LEU A 70 16.97 -22.89 -6.29
C LEU A 70 17.01 -22.51 -7.78
N GLU A 71 17.99 -22.99 -8.52
CA GLU A 71 18.10 -22.81 -9.98
C GLU A 71 16.91 -23.45 -10.72
N GLU A 72 16.52 -24.66 -10.33
CA GLU A 72 15.34 -25.35 -10.90
C GLU A 72 14.01 -24.62 -10.55
N LEU A 73 13.90 -24.07 -9.33
CA LEU A 73 12.74 -23.27 -8.93
C LEU A 73 12.62 -22.01 -9.79
N GLU A 74 13.72 -21.29 -9.99
CA GLU A 74 13.78 -20.08 -10.82
C GLU A 74 13.49 -20.38 -12.29
N ALA A 75 13.86 -21.57 -12.75
CA ALA A 75 13.55 -22.05 -14.10
C ALA A 75 12.11 -22.59 -14.26
N GLY A 76 11.31 -22.63 -13.17
CA GLY A 76 9.95 -23.16 -13.18
C GLY A 76 9.88 -24.68 -13.43
N GLN A 77 10.88 -25.42 -13.00
CA GLN A 77 11.03 -26.87 -13.26
C GLN A 77 10.64 -27.75 -12.08
N LEU A 78 10.25 -27.15 -10.94
CA LEU A 78 9.84 -27.91 -9.76
C LEU A 78 8.33 -28.09 -9.71
N ASP A 79 7.90 -29.32 -9.50
CA ASP A 79 6.52 -29.69 -9.21
C ASP A 79 6.39 -30.07 -7.73
N PHE A 80 5.29 -29.66 -7.10
CA PHE A 80 5.02 -29.94 -5.70
C PHE A 80 3.84 -30.90 -5.53
N ASP A 81 4.01 -31.89 -4.66
CA ASP A 81 2.99 -32.90 -4.39
C ASP A 81 2.23 -32.55 -3.09
N ILE A 82 0.89 -32.58 -3.18
CA ILE A 82 -0.01 -32.38 -2.04
C ILE A 82 0.16 -33.45 -0.96
N ALA A 83 0.63 -34.64 -1.34
CA ALA A 83 0.90 -35.71 -0.37
C ALA A 83 2.04 -35.35 0.63
N ASN A 84 2.86 -34.36 0.26
CA ASN A 84 3.92 -33.82 1.12
C ASN A 84 3.44 -32.65 2.01
N GLU A 85 2.14 -32.40 2.12
CA GLU A 85 1.50 -31.45 3.01
C GLU A 85 1.86 -29.97 2.78
N ASP A 86 3.13 -29.57 2.91
CA ASP A 86 3.63 -28.20 2.84
C ASP A 86 4.86 -28.06 1.93
N ILE A 87 5.26 -26.82 1.65
CA ILE A 87 6.44 -26.54 0.83
C ILE A 87 7.73 -27.09 1.45
N HIS A 88 7.84 -27.06 2.76
CA HIS A 88 9.05 -27.48 3.47
C HIS A 88 9.28 -28.99 3.31
N MET A 89 8.22 -29.80 3.43
CA MET A 89 8.28 -31.24 3.19
C MET A 89 8.60 -31.54 1.72
N ASN A 90 7.99 -30.80 0.78
CA ASN A 90 8.31 -30.93 -0.63
C ASN A 90 9.79 -30.66 -0.90
N MET A 91 10.37 -29.61 -0.33
CA MET A 91 11.80 -29.29 -0.47
C MET A 91 12.69 -30.36 0.16
N GLU A 92 12.32 -30.92 1.30
CA GLU A 92 13.08 -32.01 1.94
C GLU A 92 13.07 -33.30 1.10
N VAL A 93 11.95 -33.65 0.48
CA VAL A 93 11.81 -34.78 -0.44
C VAL A 93 12.69 -34.56 -1.68
N LEU A 94 12.53 -33.41 -2.34
CA LEU A 94 13.29 -33.07 -3.54
C LEU A 94 14.82 -33.06 -3.26
N LEU A 95 15.25 -32.52 -2.12
CA LEU A 95 16.65 -32.56 -1.71
C LEU A 95 17.12 -34.02 -1.49
N THR A 96 16.28 -34.84 -0.89
CA THR A 96 16.60 -36.27 -0.66
C THR A 96 16.76 -37.03 -1.98
N GLU A 97 15.96 -36.72 -2.97
CA GLU A 97 16.10 -37.32 -4.31
C GLU A 97 17.45 -36.95 -4.96
N LYS A 98 17.93 -35.74 -4.73
CA LYS A 98 19.22 -35.25 -5.29
C LYS A 98 20.47 -35.80 -4.60
N ILE A 99 20.48 -35.75 -3.26
CA ILE A 99 21.71 -36.04 -2.50
C ILE A 99 21.63 -37.28 -1.61
N GLY A 100 20.47 -37.97 -1.60
CA GLY A 100 20.23 -39.17 -0.80
C GLY A 100 20.01 -38.86 0.69
N PRO A 101 20.21 -39.87 1.58
CA PRO A 101 19.90 -39.78 3.00
C PRO A 101 20.63 -38.66 3.77
N LEU A 102 21.67 -38.08 3.18
CA LEU A 102 22.38 -36.93 3.76
C LEU A 102 21.48 -35.70 3.93
N ALA A 103 20.46 -35.57 3.07
CA ALA A 103 19.48 -34.49 3.15
C ALA A 103 18.83 -34.37 4.52
N GLY A 104 18.53 -35.49 5.20
CA GLY A 104 17.93 -35.50 6.54
C GLY A 104 18.76 -34.79 7.62
N LYS A 105 20.08 -34.60 7.42
CA LYS A 105 20.91 -33.82 8.34
C LYS A 105 20.64 -32.31 8.30
N LEU A 106 20.01 -31.81 7.25
CA LEU A 106 19.63 -30.40 7.14
C LEU A 106 18.70 -29.98 8.29
N HIS A 107 17.83 -30.89 8.76
CA HIS A 107 16.87 -30.60 9.85
C HIS A 107 17.50 -30.56 11.26
N THR A 108 18.80 -30.82 11.39
CA THR A 108 19.50 -30.80 12.69
C THR A 108 19.39 -29.42 13.35
N ALA A 109 19.01 -29.39 14.64
CA ALA A 109 18.84 -28.17 15.44
C ALA A 109 17.78 -27.18 14.91
N ARG A 110 16.86 -27.61 14.04
CA ARG A 110 15.76 -26.82 13.47
C ARG A 110 14.41 -27.47 13.74
N SER A 111 13.37 -26.68 13.81
CA SER A 111 11.97 -27.10 13.81
C SER A 111 11.25 -26.51 12.61
N ARG A 112 10.11 -27.10 12.23
CA ARG A 112 9.18 -26.50 11.28
C ARG A 112 8.75 -25.10 11.72
N ASN A 113 8.64 -24.86 13.05
CA ASN A 113 8.13 -23.62 13.62
C ASN A 113 9.06 -22.43 13.34
N ASP A 114 10.36 -22.54 13.60
CA ASP A 114 11.32 -21.47 13.29
C ASP A 114 11.63 -21.37 11.80
N GLN A 115 11.53 -22.47 11.05
CA GLN A 115 11.68 -22.50 9.60
C GLN A 115 10.59 -21.66 8.93
N VAL A 116 9.31 -21.95 9.17
CA VAL A 116 8.20 -21.22 8.55
C VAL A 116 8.16 -19.75 8.99
N ALA A 117 8.49 -19.46 10.26
CA ALA A 117 8.57 -18.08 10.73
C ALA A 117 9.65 -17.30 9.98
N THR A 118 10.83 -17.92 9.74
CA THR A 118 11.92 -17.29 8.98
C THR A 118 11.51 -17.00 7.54
N ASP A 119 10.84 -17.94 6.88
CA ASP A 119 10.40 -17.80 5.49
C ASP A 119 9.35 -16.67 5.35
N MET A 120 8.45 -16.56 6.31
CA MET A 120 7.46 -15.49 6.34
C MET A 120 8.11 -14.11 6.52
N HIS A 121 9.12 -14.00 7.38
CA HIS A 121 9.90 -12.77 7.55
C HIS A 121 10.67 -12.40 6.27
N LEU A 122 11.36 -13.35 5.65
CA LEU A 122 12.09 -13.14 4.40
C LEU A 122 11.16 -12.72 3.26
N TYR A 123 10.03 -13.42 3.11
CA TYR A 123 9.01 -13.07 2.12
C TYR A 123 8.51 -11.63 2.32
N LEU A 124 8.06 -11.31 3.53
CA LEU A 124 7.47 -10.00 3.77
C LEU A 124 8.51 -8.88 3.68
N LYS A 125 9.76 -9.13 4.09
CA LYS A 125 10.88 -8.19 3.92
C LYS A 125 11.09 -7.82 2.45
N GLU A 126 11.09 -8.79 1.54
CA GLU A 126 11.18 -8.56 0.09
C GLU A 126 9.95 -7.79 -0.43
N GLN A 127 8.74 -8.20 -0.04
CA GLN A 127 7.51 -7.56 -0.51
C GLN A 127 7.34 -6.12 -0.02
N LEU A 128 7.78 -5.81 1.18
CA LEU A 128 7.84 -4.44 1.70
C LEU A 128 8.74 -3.54 0.84
N GLY A 129 9.86 -4.07 0.35
CA GLY A 129 10.69 -3.38 -0.64
C GLY A 129 9.89 -3.01 -1.90
N HIS A 130 9.21 -3.99 -2.49
CA HIS A 130 8.39 -3.77 -3.68
C HIS A 130 7.25 -2.76 -3.47
N VAL A 131 6.57 -2.81 -2.31
CA VAL A 131 5.53 -1.83 -1.96
C VAL A 131 6.10 -0.42 -1.88
N LEU A 132 7.24 -0.26 -1.23
CA LEU A 132 7.92 1.02 -1.09
C LEU A 132 8.38 1.60 -2.43
N ASP A 133 8.88 0.77 -3.34
CA ASP A 133 9.28 1.18 -4.68
C ASP A 133 8.07 1.66 -5.51
N LYS A 134 6.96 0.92 -5.45
CA LYS A 134 5.72 1.32 -6.15
C LYS A 134 5.09 2.59 -5.57
N LEU A 135 5.15 2.77 -4.25
CA LEU A 135 4.73 4.03 -3.62
C LEU A 135 5.63 5.20 -4.04
N ALA A 136 6.95 5.00 -4.15
CA ALA A 136 7.85 6.03 -4.64
C ALA A 136 7.55 6.41 -6.10
N TYR A 137 7.23 5.41 -6.94
CA TYR A 137 6.82 5.62 -8.33
C TYR A 137 5.49 6.40 -8.40
N LEU A 138 4.45 5.97 -7.68
CA LEU A 138 3.16 6.64 -7.63
C LEU A 138 3.29 8.10 -7.18
N LYS A 139 4.10 8.35 -6.13
CA LYS A 139 4.39 9.71 -5.67
C LYS A 139 5.10 10.54 -6.74
N GLY A 140 6.00 9.95 -7.50
CA GLY A 140 6.64 10.60 -8.65
C GLY A 140 5.62 11.04 -9.71
N VAL A 141 4.71 10.14 -10.11
CA VAL A 141 3.64 10.43 -11.06
C VAL A 141 2.75 11.59 -10.56
N LEU A 142 2.41 11.60 -9.28
CA LEU A 142 1.63 12.70 -8.68
C LEU A 142 2.36 14.03 -8.73
N LEU A 143 3.68 14.03 -8.45
CA LEU A 143 4.49 15.24 -8.51
C LEU A 143 4.58 15.82 -9.93
N ASP A 144 4.77 14.95 -10.92
CA ASP A 144 4.83 15.38 -12.33
C ASP A 144 3.47 15.94 -12.79
N LEU A 145 2.37 15.28 -12.41
CA LEU A 145 1.03 15.77 -12.71
C LEU A 145 0.75 17.11 -12.01
N ALA A 146 1.12 17.23 -10.73
CA ALA A 146 0.94 18.46 -9.96
C ALA A 146 1.75 19.61 -10.55
N GLU A 147 3.01 19.39 -10.96
CA GLU A 147 3.85 20.43 -11.56
C GLU A 147 3.26 21.00 -12.85
N ASN A 148 2.64 20.15 -13.68
CA ASN A 148 1.99 20.54 -14.93
C ASN A 148 0.65 21.29 -14.72
N HIS A 149 0.11 21.24 -13.50
CA HIS A 149 -1.23 21.76 -13.19
C HIS A 149 -1.27 22.75 -12.02
N VAL A 150 -0.17 23.41 -11.70
CA VAL A 150 -0.09 24.42 -10.62
C VAL A 150 -1.12 25.53 -10.81
N GLU A 151 -1.28 26.02 -12.03
CA GLU A 151 -2.21 27.12 -12.36
C GLU A 151 -3.58 26.63 -12.87
N THR A 152 -3.83 25.33 -12.90
CA THR A 152 -5.15 24.78 -13.23
C THR A 152 -6.06 24.95 -12.01
N ILE A 153 -7.14 25.70 -12.20
CA ILE A 153 -8.09 26.06 -11.14
C ILE A 153 -9.29 25.13 -11.20
N MET A 154 -9.71 24.65 -10.06
CA MET A 154 -10.93 23.85 -9.90
C MET A 154 -11.71 24.29 -8.68
N PRO A 155 -13.02 23.98 -8.58
CA PRO A 155 -13.73 24.18 -7.34
C PRO A 155 -13.20 23.23 -6.24
N GLY A 156 -12.93 23.78 -5.07
CA GLY A 156 -12.76 23.00 -3.86
C GLY A 156 -14.12 22.66 -3.26
N TYR A 157 -14.23 21.49 -2.62
CA TYR A 157 -15.49 20.98 -2.11
C TYR A 157 -15.46 20.78 -0.61
N THR A 158 -16.54 21.17 0.07
CA THR A 158 -16.91 20.68 1.39
C THR A 158 -18.37 20.25 1.33
N HIS A 159 -18.73 19.13 1.97
CA HIS A 159 -20.09 18.57 1.91
C HIS A 159 -20.61 18.33 0.47
N LEU A 160 -19.71 18.06 -0.47
CA LEU A 160 -19.97 17.97 -1.92
C LEU A 160 -20.61 19.25 -2.51
N GLN A 161 -20.46 20.39 -1.84
CA GLN A 161 -20.84 21.70 -2.33
C GLN A 161 -19.60 22.50 -2.71
N HIS A 162 -19.70 23.37 -3.72
CA HIS A 162 -18.65 24.30 -4.06
C HIS A 162 -18.30 25.16 -2.85
N ALA A 163 -17.04 25.20 -2.47
CA ALA A 163 -16.54 26.01 -1.36
C ALA A 163 -15.71 27.18 -1.89
N GLN A 164 -14.43 26.96 -2.09
CA GLN A 164 -13.49 27.98 -2.58
C GLN A 164 -12.71 27.42 -3.78
N PRO A 165 -12.32 28.26 -4.77
CA PRO A 165 -11.47 27.79 -5.85
C PRO A 165 -10.09 27.40 -5.31
N ILE A 166 -9.54 26.32 -5.83
CA ILE A 166 -8.22 25.81 -5.49
C ILE A 166 -7.40 25.48 -6.74
N SER A 167 -6.09 25.35 -6.58
CA SER A 167 -5.24 24.75 -7.60
C SER A 167 -5.47 23.22 -7.64
N PHE A 168 -5.60 22.64 -8.82
CA PHE A 168 -5.67 21.17 -8.98
C PHE A 168 -4.40 20.51 -8.44
N ALA A 169 -3.23 21.13 -8.63
CA ALA A 169 -2.00 20.64 -8.03
C ALA A 169 -2.05 20.62 -6.50
N HIS A 170 -2.68 21.60 -5.86
CA HIS A 170 -2.89 21.60 -4.40
C HIS A 170 -3.69 20.37 -3.95
N HIS A 171 -4.73 20.01 -4.68
CA HIS A 171 -5.51 18.81 -4.43
C HIS A 171 -4.68 17.53 -4.55
N LEU A 172 -3.89 17.41 -5.64
CA LEU A 172 -2.98 16.28 -5.86
C LEU A 172 -1.92 16.15 -4.76
N MET A 173 -1.38 17.29 -4.28
CA MET A 173 -0.40 17.31 -3.17
C MET A 173 -1.00 16.81 -1.85
N ALA A 174 -2.31 16.93 -1.64
CA ALA A 174 -2.96 16.31 -0.48
C ALA A 174 -2.86 14.78 -0.52
N TYR A 175 -3.07 14.16 -1.68
CA TYR A 175 -2.88 12.71 -1.88
C TYR A 175 -1.41 12.31 -1.82
N TYR A 176 -0.50 13.10 -2.38
CA TYR A 176 0.93 12.89 -2.20
C TYR A 176 1.30 12.76 -0.71
N ASN A 177 0.80 13.66 0.13
CA ASN A 177 1.06 13.64 1.57
C ASN A 177 0.43 12.41 2.28
N MET A 178 -0.69 11.89 1.79
CA MET A 178 -1.26 10.64 2.30
C MET A 178 -0.33 9.46 1.98
N PHE A 179 0.11 9.31 0.72
CA PHE A 179 1.03 8.24 0.30
C PHE A 179 2.44 8.39 0.91
N GLN A 180 2.86 9.61 1.23
CA GLN A 180 4.10 9.82 1.98
C GLN A 180 4.00 9.22 3.39
N ARG A 181 2.91 9.47 4.12
CA ARG A 181 2.66 8.84 5.43
C ARG A 181 2.51 7.33 5.33
N ASP A 182 1.96 6.80 4.22
CA ASP A 182 1.90 5.36 3.99
C ASP A 182 3.30 4.76 3.79
N SER A 183 4.16 5.44 3.02
CA SER A 183 5.57 5.03 2.88
C SER A 183 6.27 4.94 4.24
N GLU A 184 6.09 5.94 5.11
CA GLU A 184 6.68 5.98 6.47
C GLU A 184 6.19 4.80 7.35
N ARG A 185 4.90 4.42 7.22
CA ARG A 185 4.36 3.23 7.92
C ARG A 185 4.99 1.94 7.45
N PHE A 186 5.15 1.74 6.14
CA PHE A 186 5.80 0.54 5.60
C PHE A 186 7.30 0.50 5.91
N GLU A 187 8.00 1.64 5.94
CA GLU A 187 9.39 1.73 6.42
C GLU A 187 9.53 1.32 7.89
N PHE A 188 8.56 1.68 8.72
CA PHE A 188 8.52 1.26 10.11
C PHE A 188 8.25 -0.24 10.24
N ASN A 189 7.29 -0.77 9.50
CA ASN A 189 7.00 -2.20 9.44
C ASN A 189 8.22 -3.01 8.96
N GLN A 190 8.98 -2.51 7.98
CA GLN A 190 10.21 -3.15 7.51
C GLN A 190 11.23 -3.35 8.64
N LYS A 191 11.33 -2.39 9.58
CA LYS A 191 12.23 -2.51 10.75
C LYS A 191 11.79 -3.60 11.74
N HIS A 192 10.48 -3.84 11.89
CA HIS A 192 9.95 -4.90 12.75
C HIS A 192 10.02 -6.27 12.06
N THR A 193 9.90 -6.31 10.74
CA THR A 193 10.07 -7.53 9.96
C THR A 193 11.54 -7.99 9.93
N ASP A 194 12.49 -7.12 10.22
CA ASP A 194 13.94 -7.35 10.10
C ASP A 194 14.53 -8.04 11.35
N LEU A 195 13.89 -9.10 11.83
CA LEU A 195 14.30 -9.95 12.95
C LEU A 195 14.34 -11.41 12.51
N CYS A 196 15.44 -12.12 12.85
CA CYS A 196 15.65 -13.51 12.45
C CYS A 196 15.09 -14.50 13.46
N PRO A 197 14.06 -15.32 13.11
CA PRO A 197 13.53 -16.38 13.99
C PRO A 197 14.42 -17.63 14.03
N LEU A 198 15.24 -17.87 12.99
CA LEU A 198 15.97 -19.12 12.80
C LEU A 198 16.89 -19.44 13.99
N GLY A 199 16.85 -20.70 14.41
CA GLY A 199 17.54 -21.18 15.62
C GLY A 199 16.73 -21.08 16.91
N ALA A 200 15.47 -20.59 16.84
CA ALA A 200 14.52 -20.70 17.95
C ALA A 200 14.01 -22.14 18.17
N ALA A 201 14.20 -23.00 17.17
CA ALA A 201 13.69 -24.35 17.11
C ALA A 201 12.15 -24.40 17.31
N ALA A 202 11.63 -25.36 18.07
CA ALA A 202 10.18 -25.46 18.27
C ALA A 202 9.61 -24.31 19.11
N LEU A 203 10.32 -23.88 20.16
CA LEU A 203 9.96 -22.80 21.09
C LEU A 203 10.99 -22.49 22.17
N ALA A 204 11.87 -23.46 22.49
CA ALA A 204 12.75 -23.39 23.65
C ALA A 204 14.24 -23.25 23.31
N GLY A 205 14.55 -23.01 22.03
CA GLY A 205 15.90 -23.09 21.51
C GLY A 205 16.36 -24.54 21.34
N THR A 206 17.66 -24.78 21.28
CA THR A 206 18.26 -26.09 21.03
C THR A 206 19.45 -26.34 21.96
N THR A 207 19.77 -27.60 22.18
CA THR A 207 20.96 -28.03 22.94
C THR A 207 22.24 -28.06 22.07
N PHE A 208 22.10 -27.91 20.75
CA PHE A 208 23.23 -27.82 19.84
C PHE A 208 23.92 -26.46 19.95
N PRO A 209 25.26 -26.38 19.79
CA PRO A 209 26.01 -25.12 19.85
C PRO A 209 25.87 -24.32 18.53
N ILE A 210 24.63 -23.95 18.15
CA ILE A 210 24.38 -23.16 16.97
C ILE A 210 24.81 -21.69 17.16
N ASP A 211 25.10 -21.00 16.05
CA ASP A 211 25.33 -19.55 16.02
C ASP A 211 24.17 -18.83 15.34
N ARG A 212 23.27 -18.28 16.14
CA ARG A 212 22.11 -17.54 15.63
C ARG A 212 22.47 -16.20 15.01
N GLN A 213 23.56 -15.57 15.47
CA GLN A 213 24.03 -14.32 14.86
C GLN A 213 24.53 -14.59 13.45
N LEU A 214 25.34 -15.65 13.26
CA LEU A 214 25.78 -16.05 11.93
C LEU A 214 24.61 -16.34 10.98
N SER A 215 23.56 -17.06 11.44
CA SER A 215 22.38 -17.31 10.63
C SER A 215 21.66 -16.01 10.26
N SER A 216 21.55 -15.08 11.20
CA SER A 216 20.96 -13.75 10.98
C SER A 216 21.76 -12.94 9.95
N ASP A 217 23.08 -12.93 10.06
CA ASP A 217 23.98 -12.19 9.14
C ASP A 217 23.92 -12.78 7.73
N LEU A 218 23.90 -14.11 7.58
CA LEU A 218 23.77 -14.81 6.30
C LEU A 218 22.46 -14.55 5.59
N LEU A 219 21.39 -14.27 6.34
CA LEU A 219 20.06 -13.94 5.84
C LEU A 219 19.80 -12.42 5.76
N GLU A 220 20.84 -11.63 6.03
CA GLU A 220 20.79 -10.17 6.00
C GLU A 220 19.70 -9.57 6.92
N PHE A 221 19.39 -10.25 8.04
CA PHE A 221 18.58 -9.69 9.10
C PHE A 221 19.42 -8.80 10.02
N LYS A 222 18.79 -7.79 10.58
CA LYS A 222 19.45 -6.87 11.53
C LYS A 222 19.98 -7.59 12.78
N GLN A 223 19.23 -8.56 13.31
CA GLN A 223 19.57 -9.34 14.49
C GLN A 223 18.62 -10.54 14.68
N PRO A 224 19.01 -11.58 15.43
CA PRO A 224 18.09 -12.64 15.82
C PRO A 224 17.07 -12.15 16.88
N TYR A 225 15.92 -12.80 16.95
CA TYR A 225 14.98 -12.65 18.08
C TYR A 225 15.69 -13.01 19.39
N THR A 226 15.43 -12.23 20.43
CA THR A 226 16.06 -12.41 21.76
C THR A 226 15.35 -13.47 22.63
N ASN A 227 14.12 -13.86 22.25
CA ASN A 227 13.34 -14.89 22.91
C ASN A 227 12.85 -15.91 21.90
N SER A 228 13.17 -17.20 22.08
CA SER A 228 12.83 -18.26 21.14
C SER A 228 11.32 -18.59 21.09
N LEU A 229 10.62 -18.39 22.20
CA LEU A 229 9.18 -18.60 22.26
C LEU A 229 8.42 -17.50 21.51
N ASP A 230 8.86 -16.25 21.64
CA ASP A 230 8.37 -15.11 20.88
C ASP A 230 8.63 -15.28 19.39
N ALA A 231 9.85 -15.66 19.00
CA ALA A 231 10.28 -15.83 17.61
C ALA A 231 9.37 -16.74 16.76
N VAL A 232 8.77 -17.76 17.36
CA VAL A 232 7.89 -18.72 16.67
C VAL A 232 6.40 -18.37 16.82
N SER A 233 6.06 -17.46 17.73
CA SER A 233 4.68 -17.03 18.04
C SER A 233 4.31 -15.72 17.35
N ASP A 234 5.27 -14.84 17.14
CA ASP A 234 5.05 -13.49 16.64
C ASP A 234 4.42 -13.47 15.24
N ARG A 235 3.39 -12.66 15.10
CA ARG A 235 2.74 -12.28 13.83
C ARG A 235 2.46 -10.78 13.77
N ASP A 236 3.02 -10.00 14.69
CA ASP A 236 2.81 -8.55 14.72
C ASP A 236 3.30 -7.90 13.42
N PHE A 237 4.40 -8.38 12.85
CA PHE A 237 4.92 -7.89 11.57
C PHE A 237 3.94 -8.07 10.40
N ILE A 238 3.12 -9.14 10.40
CA ILE A 238 2.05 -9.37 9.42
C ILE A 238 0.84 -8.49 9.73
N LEU A 239 0.43 -8.39 11.01
CA LEU A 239 -0.67 -7.53 11.44
C LEU A 239 -0.39 -6.06 11.15
N GLU A 240 0.83 -5.60 11.38
CA GLU A 240 1.28 -4.25 10.99
C GLU A 240 1.19 -4.05 9.47
N PHE A 241 1.67 -5.02 8.68
CA PHE A 241 1.56 -4.99 7.23
C PHE A 241 0.10 -4.88 6.77
N LEU A 242 -0.78 -5.74 7.25
CA LEU A 242 -2.21 -5.74 6.90
C LEU A 242 -2.91 -4.45 7.34
N SER A 243 -2.52 -3.89 8.49
CA SER A 243 -3.03 -2.59 8.98
C SER A 243 -2.58 -1.45 8.08
N ASN A 244 -1.31 -1.40 7.73
CA ASN A 244 -0.75 -0.39 6.83
C ASN A 244 -1.35 -0.49 5.42
N ALA A 245 -1.51 -1.72 4.90
CA ALA A 245 -2.18 -1.99 3.64
C ALA A 245 -3.65 -1.53 3.67
N SER A 246 -4.35 -1.72 4.78
CA SER A 246 -5.73 -1.25 4.95
C SER A 246 -5.82 0.29 4.89
N ILE A 247 -4.89 1.00 5.51
CA ILE A 247 -4.82 2.48 5.46
C ILE A 247 -4.48 2.94 4.03
N LEU A 248 -3.51 2.31 3.37
CA LEU A 248 -3.15 2.60 1.99
C LEU A 248 -4.35 2.42 1.05
N MET A 249 -5.05 1.29 1.15
CA MET A 249 -6.23 1.02 0.31
C MET A 249 -7.37 2.02 0.59
N MET A 250 -7.53 2.49 1.82
CA MET A 250 -8.48 3.56 2.15
C MET A 250 -8.11 4.87 1.44
N HIS A 251 -6.84 5.27 1.43
CA HIS A 251 -6.40 6.45 0.69
C HIS A 251 -6.62 6.31 -0.82
N MET A 252 -6.28 5.14 -1.38
CA MET A 252 -6.52 4.86 -2.81
C MET A 252 -8.01 4.83 -3.14
N SER A 253 -8.85 4.25 -2.27
CA SER A 253 -10.31 4.24 -2.43
C SER A 253 -10.90 5.65 -2.47
N ARG A 254 -10.47 6.54 -1.58
CA ARG A 254 -10.89 7.96 -1.58
C ARG A 254 -10.49 8.66 -2.87
N PHE A 255 -9.26 8.44 -3.33
CA PHE A 255 -8.81 9.05 -4.59
C PHE A 255 -9.59 8.52 -5.79
N CYS A 256 -9.83 7.21 -5.84
CA CYS A 256 -10.64 6.59 -6.89
C CYS A 256 -12.08 7.14 -6.89
N GLU A 257 -12.69 7.36 -5.72
CA GLU A 257 -14.02 7.98 -5.61
C GLU A 257 -14.05 9.36 -6.26
N GLU A 258 -13.04 10.21 -5.98
CA GLU A 258 -12.96 11.53 -6.62
C GLU A 258 -12.73 11.42 -8.13
N MET A 259 -11.85 10.51 -8.58
CA MET A 259 -11.63 10.29 -10.02
C MET A 259 -12.91 9.84 -10.73
N ILE A 260 -13.71 8.96 -10.12
CA ILE A 260 -15.00 8.51 -10.63
C ILE A 260 -15.94 9.70 -10.79
N ASN A 261 -16.05 10.56 -9.76
CA ASN A 261 -16.83 11.77 -9.83
C ASN A 261 -16.32 12.70 -10.94
N TRP A 262 -15.02 12.98 -10.99
CA TRP A 262 -14.42 13.90 -11.96
C TRP A 262 -14.57 13.45 -13.41
N CYS A 263 -14.64 12.15 -13.70
CA CYS A 263 -14.87 11.66 -15.06
C CYS A 263 -16.35 11.43 -15.41
N SER A 264 -17.28 11.68 -14.46
CA SER A 264 -18.72 11.59 -14.73
C SER A 264 -19.17 12.64 -15.72
N PHE A 265 -20.36 12.40 -16.33
CA PHE A 265 -20.97 13.34 -17.29
C PHE A 265 -21.26 14.71 -16.67
N GLU A 266 -21.55 14.76 -15.39
CA GLU A 266 -21.86 15.98 -14.65
C GLU A 266 -20.62 16.85 -14.40
N TYR A 267 -19.47 16.22 -14.04
CA TYR A 267 -18.24 16.94 -13.73
C TYR A 267 -17.38 17.18 -14.96
N GLN A 268 -17.02 16.15 -15.72
CA GLN A 268 -16.17 16.24 -16.90
C GLN A 268 -14.80 16.93 -16.66
N PHE A 269 -14.26 16.82 -15.45
CA PHE A 269 -12.98 17.45 -15.09
C PHE A 269 -11.77 16.69 -15.61
N ILE A 270 -11.91 15.36 -15.75
CA ILE A 270 -10.86 14.49 -16.30
C ILE A 270 -11.46 13.50 -17.29
N THR A 271 -10.59 12.99 -18.17
CA THR A 271 -10.88 11.84 -19.02
C THR A 271 -9.81 10.77 -18.77
N LEU A 272 -10.21 9.57 -18.36
CA LEU A 272 -9.32 8.43 -18.23
C LEU A 272 -8.96 7.85 -19.60
N SER A 273 -7.74 7.29 -19.73
CA SER A 273 -7.31 6.59 -20.93
C SER A 273 -8.17 5.36 -21.21
N ASP A 274 -8.33 4.99 -22.49
CA ASP A 274 -9.03 3.77 -22.90
C ASP A 274 -8.41 2.50 -22.31
N THR A 275 -7.13 2.53 -22.00
CA THR A 275 -6.41 1.41 -21.34
C THR A 275 -6.97 1.07 -19.96
N PHE A 276 -7.56 2.04 -19.25
CA PHE A 276 -8.06 1.88 -17.86
C PHE A 276 -9.58 2.03 -17.74
N THR A 277 -10.29 1.89 -18.85
CA THR A 277 -11.75 2.06 -18.93
C THR A 277 -12.35 0.94 -19.76
N THR A 278 -13.65 0.68 -19.61
CA THR A 278 -14.39 -0.23 -20.47
C THR A 278 -15.58 0.45 -21.11
N GLY A 279 -16.01 -0.08 -22.26
CA GLY A 279 -17.22 0.34 -22.94
C GLY A 279 -18.45 -0.45 -22.49
N SER A 280 -19.58 -0.19 -23.15
CA SER A 280 -20.80 -0.96 -23.00
C SER A 280 -21.15 -1.68 -24.31
N SER A 281 -21.57 -2.93 -24.21
CA SER A 281 -22.03 -3.71 -25.38
C SER A 281 -23.36 -3.19 -25.96
N ILE A 282 -24.11 -2.38 -25.22
CA ILE A 282 -25.44 -1.85 -25.61
C ILE A 282 -25.39 -0.34 -25.86
N MET A 283 -24.55 0.38 -25.11
CA MET A 283 -24.47 1.85 -25.12
C MET A 283 -23.14 2.32 -25.71
N PRO A 284 -23.04 2.61 -27.01
CA PRO A 284 -21.76 2.92 -27.67
C PRO A 284 -21.04 4.15 -27.14
N GLN A 285 -21.77 5.07 -26.51
CA GLN A 285 -21.25 6.33 -25.93
C GLN A 285 -20.65 6.14 -24.52
N LYS A 286 -20.88 4.99 -23.88
CA LYS A 286 -20.54 4.78 -22.47
C LYS A 286 -19.08 4.38 -22.29
N LYS A 287 -18.41 5.05 -21.37
CA LYS A 287 -17.03 4.77 -20.96
C LYS A 287 -16.98 4.71 -19.44
N ASN A 288 -16.66 3.54 -18.89
CA ASN A 288 -16.76 3.26 -17.46
C ASN A 288 -15.39 3.36 -16.79
N PRO A 289 -15.26 3.95 -15.59
CA PRO A 289 -14.02 4.01 -14.82
C PRO A 289 -13.76 2.74 -14.01
N ASP A 290 -13.87 1.55 -14.64
CA ASP A 290 -13.89 0.26 -13.94
C ASP A 290 -12.66 0.02 -13.06
N MET A 291 -11.48 0.50 -13.47
CA MET A 291 -10.26 0.29 -12.67
C MET A 291 -10.31 1.06 -11.35
N ALA A 292 -10.82 2.29 -11.37
CA ALA A 292 -11.05 3.06 -10.15
C ALA A 292 -12.10 2.40 -9.24
N GLU A 293 -13.18 1.88 -9.83
CA GLU A 293 -14.23 1.15 -9.10
C GLU A 293 -13.68 -0.13 -8.46
N LEU A 294 -12.85 -0.89 -9.19
CA LEU A 294 -12.21 -2.11 -8.68
C LEU A 294 -11.28 -1.84 -7.51
N ILE A 295 -10.42 -0.80 -7.59
CA ILE A 295 -9.55 -0.42 -6.46
C ILE A 295 -10.41 -0.07 -5.24
N ARG A 296 -11.45 0.74 -5.42
CA ARG A 296 -12.41 1.08 -4.37
C ARG A 296 -13.04 -0.18 -3.76
N GLY A 297 -13.48 -1.14 -4.56
CA GLY A 297 -14.08 -2.39 -4.12
C GLY A 297 -13.12 -3.32 -3.39
N LYS A 298 -11.88 -3.45 -3.89
CA LYS A 298 -10.84 -4.32 -3.30
C LYS A 298 -10.41 -3.88 -1.88
N THR A 299 -10.69 -2.66 -1.49
CA THR A 299 -10.43 -2.15 -0.13
C THR A 299 -11.07 -3.02 0.95
N GLY A 300 -12.33 -3.43 0.75
CA GLY A 300 -13.05 -4.30 1.69
C GLY A 300 -12.40 -5.68 1.84
N ARG A 301 -11.80 -6.21 0.77
CA ARG A 301 -11.07 -7.50 0.79
C ARG A 301 -9.85 -7.41 1.71
N VAL A 302 -9.05 -6.36 1.60
CA VAL A 302 -7.86 -6.14 2.45
C VAL A 302 -8.26 -5.95 3.93
N TYR A 303 -9.36 -5.22 4.20
CA TYR A 303 -9.90 -5.10 5.55
C TYR A 303 -10.30 -6.45 6.14
N GLY A 304 -10.92 -7.31 5.31
CA GLY A 304 -11.28 -8.66 5.72
C GLY A 304 -10.09 -9.49 6.17
N HIS A 305 -8.95 -9.41 5.48
CA HIS A 305 -7.72 -10.12 5.85
C HIS A 305 -7.13 -9.64 7.17
N LEU A 306 -7.08 -8.32 7.41
CA LEU A 306 -6.66 -7.78 8.70
C LEU A 306 -7.57 -8.26 9.83
N PHE A 307 -8.88 -8.17 9.65
CA PHE A 307 -9.85 -8.60 10.66
C PHE A 307 -9.78 -10.11 10.91
N GLY A 308 -9.59 -10.91 9.85
CA GLY A 308 -9.41 -12.35 9.94
C GLY A 308 -8.22 -12.73 10.82
N LEU A 309 -7.02 -12.18 10.53
CA LEU A 309 -5.82 -12.51 11.29
C LEU A 309 -5.88 -12.00 12.74
N LEU A 310 -6.42 -10.81 13.00
CA LEU A 310 -6.67 -10.31 14.36
C LEU A 310 -7.58 -11.28 15.13
N THR A 311 -8.57 -11.86 14.46
CA THR A 311 -9.51 -12.82 15.06
C THR A 311 -8.82 -14.15 15.36
N VAL A 312 -7.95 -14.64 14.49
CA VAL A 312 -7.13 -15.84 14.73
C VAL A 312 -6.24 -15.62 15.95
N MET A 313 -5.48 -14.52 15.97
CA MET A 313 -4.47 -14.27 17.00
C MET A 313 -5.03 -14.01 18.40
N LYS A 314 -6.23 -13.44 18.54
CA LYS A 314 -6.78 -12.92 19.82
C LYS A 314 -6.81 -13.91 21.00
N SER A 315 -6.79 -15.20 20.76
CA SER A 315 -6.93 -16.24 21.79
C SER A 315 -5.90 -17.35 21.69
N LEU A 316 -4.95 -17.24 20.76
CA LEU A 316 -3.93 -18.28 20.62
C LEU A 316 -2.95 -18.25 21.79
N PRO A 317 -2.65 -19.42 22.41
CA PRO A 317 -1.51 -19.51 23.30
C PRO A 317 -0.19 -19.35 22.53
N LEU A 318 0.87 -19.06 23.28
CA LEU A 318 2.21 -18.91 22.71
C LEU A 318 2.70 -20.19 22.00
N ALA A 319 3.80 -20.08 21.30
CA ALA A 319 4.36 -21.05 20.36
C ALA A 319 3.50 -21.20 19.10
N TYR A 320 3.48 -22.38 18.50
CA TYR A 320 2.78 -22.65 17.26
C TYR A 320 1.54 -23.50 17.51
N ASN A 321 0.42 -23.07 16.95
CA ASN A 321 -0.80 -23.86 16.79
C ASN A 321 -1.16 -23.89 15.30
N LYS A 322 -1.85 -24.94 14.84
CA LYS A 322 -2.21 -25.11 13.42
C LYS A 322 -3.05 -23.96 12.88
N ASP A 323 -3.74 -23.19 13.74
CA ASP A 323 -4.44 -21.94 13.44
C ASP A 323 -3.54 -20.92 12.72
N LEU A 324 -2.26 -20.90 13.03
CA LEU A 324 -1.27 -20.03 12.36
C LEU A 324 -1.02 -20.39 10.89
N GLN A 325 -1.61 -21.45 10.36
CA GLN A 325 -1.64 -21.71 8.92
C GLN A 325 -2.48 -20.65 8.19
N GLU A 326 -3.48 -20.06 8.87
CA GLU A 326 -4.36 -19.01 8.34
C GLU A 326 -3.68 -17.62 8.24
N ASP A 327 -2.43 -17.47 8.69
CA ASP A 327 -1.67 -16.22 8.60
C ASP A 327 -1.19 -15.89 7.16
N LYS A 328 -1.18 -16.88 6.26
CA LYS A 328 -0.50 -16.81 4.96
C LYS A 328 -1.38 -16.30 3.83
N GLU A 329 -2.54 -16.93 3.59
CA GLU A 329 -3.38 -16.65 2.42
C GLU A 329 -3.81 -15.19 2.37
N GLY A 330 -4.27 -14.63 3.51
CA GLY A 330 -4.67 -13.23 3.61
C GLY A 330 -3.51 -12.26 3.39
N MET A 331 -2.31 -12.59 3.85
CA MET A 331 -1.10 -11.79 3.62
C MET A 331 -0.71 -11.83 2.13
N PHE A 332 -0.61 -13.01 1.53
CA PHE A 332 -0.24 -13.18 0.11
C PHE A 332 -1.21 -12.46 -0.81
N ASP A 333 -2.50 -12.59 -0.56
CA ASP A 333 -3.55 -11.92 -1.32
C ASP A 333 -3.50 -10.40 -1.16
N THR A 334 -3.22 -9.91 0.04
CA THR A 334 -3.07 -8.47 0.30
C THR A 334 -1.86 -7.89 -0.43
N VAL A 335 -0.71 -8.58 -0.40
CA VAL A 335 0.49 -8.17 -1.15
C VAL A 335 0.17 -8.00 -2.63
N GLU A 336 -0.41 -9.01 -3.26
CA GLU A 336 -0.77 -8.98 -4.68
C GLU A 336 -1.80 -7.87 -4.97
N THR A 337 -2.79 -7.72 -4.11
CA THR A 337 -3.84 -6.72 -4.26
C THR A 337 -3.29 -5.30 -4.22
N ILE A 338 -2.42 -4.96 -3.24
CA ILE A 338 -1.88 -3.61 -3.14
C ILE A 338 -0.86 -3.30 -4.23
N LEU A 339 0.01 -4.25 -4.59
CA LEU A 339 1.00 -4.05 -5.66
C LEU A 339 0.32 -3.77 -7.00
N ASN A 340 -0.68 -4.58 -7.37
CA ASN A 340 -1.45 -4.38 -8.59
C ASN A 340 -2.27 -3.08 -8.56
N SER A 341 -2.85 -2.74 -7.41
CA SER A 341 -3.63 -1.51 -7.27
C SER A 341 -2.76 -0.25 -7.39
N LEU A 342 -1.52 -0.27 -6.87
CA LEU A 342 -0.55 0.82 -7.02
C LEU A 342 -0.16 1.01 -8.49
N ASP A 343 0.11 -0.07 -9.24
CA ASP A 343 0.43 0.00 -10.66
C ASP A 343 -0.72 0.57 -11.47
N VAL A 344 -1.94 0.09 -11.22
CA VAL A 344 -3.14 0.55 -11.94
C VAL A 344 -3.42 2.03 -11.64
N LEU A 345 -3.33 2.45 -10.37
CA LEU A 345 -3.55 3.85 -9.99
C LEU A 345 -2.49 4.76 -10.63
N ALA A 346 -1.21 4.39 -10.57
CA ALA A 346 -0.15 5.14 -11.21
C ALA A 346 -0.33 5.23 -12.73
N GLY A 347 -0.74 4.14 -13.38
CA GLY A 347 -1.06 4.10 -14.81
C GLY A 347 -2.23 4.99 -15.19
N MET A 348 -3.32 4.99 -14.40
CA MET A 348 -4.45 5.90 -14.61
C MET A 348 -4.00 7.36 -14.51
N LEU A 349 -3.24 7.72 -13.48
CA LEU A 349 -2.79 9.10 -13.25
C LEU A 349 -1.80 9.60 -14.30
N SER A 350 -0.89 8.74 -14.77
CA SER A 350 0.10 9.11 -15.79
C SER A 350 -0.52 9.34 -17.19
N SER A 351 -1.71 8.80 -17.43
CA SER A 351 -2.36 8.81 -18.75
C SER A 351 -3.68 9.58 -18.80
N LEU A 352 -4.16 10.12 -17.69
CA LEU A 352 -5.39 10.91 -17.68
C LEU A 352 -5.22 12.25 -18.40
N GLN A 353 -6.31 12.75 -18.97
CA GLN A 353 -6.38 14.08 -19.54
C GLN A 353 -7.18 14.99 -18.59
N VAL A 354 -6.64 16.18 -18.33
CA VAL A 354 -7.26 17.19 -17.47
C VAL A 354 -7.98 18.22 -18.34
N ASN A 355 -9.28 18.39 -18.12
CA ASN A 355 -10.10 19.38 -18.78
C ASN A 355 -10.07 20.70 -17.99
N LYS A 356 -9.02 21.50 -18.25
CA LYS A 356 -8.76 22.75 -17.54
C LYS A 356 -9.89 23.76 -17.70
N GLU A 357 -10.44 23.84 -18.90
CA GLU A 357 -11.52 24.76 -19.26
C GLU A 357 -12.79 24.44 -18.45
N LYS A 358 -13.14 23.15 -18.36
CA LYS A 358 -14.31 22.72 -17.60
C LYS A 358 -14.16 22.94 -16.09
N MET A 359 -12.97 22.68 -15.56
CA MET A 359 -12.65 22.97 -14.16
C MET A 359 -12.80 24.47 -13.88
N GLN A 360 -12.23 25.33 -14.72
CA GLN A 360 -12.31 26.77 -14.57
C GLN A 360 -13.75 27.29 -14.70
N GLU A 361 -14.48 26.88 -15.74
CA GLU A 361 -15.91 27.27 -15.94
C GLU A 361 -16.76 26.97 -14.70
N SER A 362 -16.45 25.87 -14.00
CA SER A 362 -17.20 25.49 -12.79
C SER A 362 -16.97 26.44 -11.61
N THR A 363 -15.90 27.24 -11.63
CA THR A 363 -15.62 28.28 -10.62
C THR A 363 -16.11 29.67 -11.01
N GLU A 364 -16.52 29.87 -12.26
CA GLU A 364 -16.95 31.17 -12.77
C GLU A 364 -18.46 31.38 -12.68
N LYS A 365 -19.23 30.27 -12.56
CA LYS A 365 -20.71 30.29 -12.58
C LYS A 365 -21.32 29.93 -11.23
N ASP A 366 -20.58 30.17 -10.17
CA ASP A 366 -21.02 29.91 -8.80
C ASP A 366 -20.75 31.12 -7.88
N PHE A 367 -21.02 30.96 -6.60
CA PHE A 367 -20.74 31.98 -5.60
C PHE A 367 -19.48 31.67 -4.76
N SER A 368 -18.56 30.86 -5.26
CA SER A 368 -17.31 30.49 -4.57
C SER A 368 -16.41 31.68 -4.29
N ASN A 369 -16.62 32.79 -5.03
CA ASN A 369 -15.94 34.06 -4.85
C ASN A 369 -16.59 34.99 -3.79
N ALA A 370 -17.70 34.60 -3.17
CA ALA A 370 -18.35 35.41 -2.13
C ALA A 370 -17.44 35.68 -0.93
N THR A 371 -16.62 34.70 -0.54
CA THR A 371 -15.62 34.86 0.54
C THR A 371 -14.60 35.94 0.19
N GLU A 372 -14.21 36.10 -1.08
CA GLU A 372 -13.26 37.13 -1.54
C GLU A 372 -13.80 38.53 -1.30
N LEU A 373 -15.11 38.73 -1.49
CA LEU A 373 -15.73 40.01 -1.20
C LEU A 373 -15.82 40.29 0.30
N ALA A 374 -16.10 39.27 1.11
CA ALA A 374 -16.11 39.43 2.58
C ALA A 374 -14.72 39.77 3.10
N ASP A 375 -13.68 39.06 2.64
CA ASP A 375 -12.29 39.33 3.00
C ASP A 375 -11.82 40.72 2.52
N TYR A 376 -12.26 41.13 1.31
CA TYR A 376 -11.97 42.45 0.77
C TYR A 376 -12.56 43.56 1.68
N LEU A 377 -13.81 43.44 2.07
CA LEU A 377 -14.45 44.41 2.97
C LEU A 377 -13.80 44.43 4.35
N ALA A 378 -13.46 43.26 4.88
CA ALA A 378 -12.77 43.15 6.16
C ALA A 378 -11.36 43.77 6.08
N GLY A 379 -10.65 43.57 4.98
CA GLY A 379 -9.36 44.22 4.72
C GLY A 379 -9.42 45.74 4.63
N LYS A 380 -10.58 46.31 4.30
CA LYS A 380 -10.87 47.76 4.28
C LYS A 380 -11.41 48.29 5.63
N GLY A 381 -11.43 47.43 6.68
CA GLY A 381 -11.74 47.83 8.06
C GLY A 381 -13.17 47.50 8.50
N LEU A 382 -14.00 46.86 7.68
CA LEU A 382 -15.31 46.41 8.12
C LEU A 382 -15.17 45.15 9.01
N PRO A 383 -15.82 45.08 10.20
CA PRO A 383 -15.82 43.85 10.96
C PRO A 383 -16.27 42.63 10.15
N PHE A 384 -15.57 41.50 10.24
CA PHE A 384 -15.83 40.36 9.38
C PHE A 384 -17.28 39.84 9.43
N ARG A 385 -17.92 39.90 10.61
CA ARG A 385 -19.34 39.49 10.74
C ARG A 385 -20.28 40.39 9.92
N GLU A 386 -20.00 41.71 9.92
CA GLU A 386 -20.76 42.68 9.12
C GLU A 386 -20.50 42.49 7.63
N ALA A 387 -19.22 42.25 7.25
CA ALA A 387 -18.85 41.93 5.87
C ALA A 387 -19.58 40.67 5.38
N HIS A 388 -19.61 39.62 6.21
CA HIS A 388 -20.33 38.38 5.89
C HIS A 388 -21.84 38.60 5.70
N GLU A 389 -22.48 39.45 6.54
CA GLU A 389 -23.90 39.78 6.41
C GLU A 389 -24.17 40.57 5.11
N VAL A 390 -23.34 41.55 4.78
CA VAL A 390 -23.42 42.30 3.53
C VAL A 390 -23.35 41.39 2.32
N VAL A 391 -22.35 40.49 2.30
CA VAL A 391 -22.15 39.55 1.19
C VAL A 391 -23.28 38.51 1.14
N GLY A 392 -23.78 38.06 2.28
CA GLY A 392 -24.93 37.12 2.33
C GLY A 392 -26.20 37.72 1.69
N ARG A 393 -26.45 39.01 1.89
CA ARG A 393 -27.55 39.73 1.23
C ARG A 393 -27.33 39.81 -0.29
N LEU A 394 -26.12 40.18 -0.72
CA LEU A 394 -25.78 40.23 -2.13
C LEU A 394 -25.96 38.87 -2.82
N VAL A 395 -25.48 37.78 -2.20
CA VAL A 395 -25.63 36.42 -2.72
C VAL A 395 -27.09 36.04 -2.85
N LEU A 396 -27.94 36.35 -1.84
CA LEU A 396 -29.37 36.11 -1.91
C LEU A 396 -30.05 36.83 -3.07
N ASP A 397 -29.70 38.12 -3.29
CA ASP A 397 -30.25 38.89 -4.38
C ASP A 397 -29.69 38.46 -5.74
N SER A 398 -28.44 38.02 -5.77
CA SER A 398 -27.80 37.39 -6.95
C SER A 398 -28.54 36.13 -7.39
N ILE A 399 -28.91 35.28 -6.44
CA ILE A 399 -29.69 34.07 -6.71
C ILE A 399 -31.11 34.45 -7.26
N LYS A 400 -31.76 35.40 -6.65
CA LYS A 400 -33.11 35.84 -7.09
C LYS A 400 -33.12 36.46 -8.49
N SER A 401 -32.05 37.18 -8.86
CA SER A 401 -31.91 37.83 -10.14
C SER A 401 -31.22 37.00 -11.22
N ALA A 402 -30.76 35.76 -10.88
CA ALA A 402 -29.93 34.91 -11.73
C ALA A 402 -28.70 35.63 -12.27
N LYS A 403 -28.05 36.45 -11.45
CA LYS A 403 -26.89 37.28 -11.78
C LYS A 403 -25.70 36.88 -10.88
N ASN A 404 -24.53 36.59 -11.45
CA ASN A 404 -23.34 36.30 -10.64
C ASN A 404 -22.81 37.57 -9.97
N ILE A 405 -22.02 37.45 -8.89
CA ILE A 405 -21.47 38.62 -8.17
C ILE A 405 -20.65 39.51 -9.07
N GLN A 406 -19.85 38.95 -9.96
CA GLN A 406 -19.01 39.71 -10.90
C GLN A 406 -19.78 40.46 -12.01
N ASP A 407 -21.05 40.14 -12.20
CA ASP A 407 -21.91 40.76 -13.24
C ASP A 407 -22.65 42.02 -12.73
N TRP A 408 -22.56 42.31 -11.42
CA TRP A 408 -23.12 43.52 -10.84
C TRP A 408 -22.24 44.72 -11.15
N THR A 409 -22.84 45.86 -11.50
CA THR A 409 -22.11 47.11 -11.69
C THR A 409 -21.56 47.64 -10.36
N LEU A 410 -20.53 48.46 -10.42
CA LEU A 410 -19.97 49.08 -9.21
C LEU A 410 -21.04 49.87 -8.44
N GLU A 411 -21.87 50.61 -9.13
CA GLU A 411 -22.96 51.37 -8.52
C GLU A 411 -23.97 50.47 -7.77
N GLU A 412 -24.32 49.34 -8.36
CA GLU A 412 -25.18 48.33 -7.70
C GLU A 412 -24.48 47.72 -6.48
N LEU A 413 -23.22 47.33 -6.59
CA LEU A 413 -22.43 46.77 -5.48
C LEU A 413 -22.29 47.78 -4.33
N GLN A 414 -22.11 49.07 -4.64
CA GLN A 414 -22.02 50.13 -3.63
C GLN A 414 -23.33 50.35 -2.87
N THR A 415 -24.48 49.93 -3.40
CA THR A 415 -25.73 49.93 -2.60
C THR A 415 -25.71 48.99 -1.42
N TYR A 416 -24.89 47.96 -1.45
CA TYR A 416 -24.67 47.03 -0.32
C TYR A 416 -23.66 47.58 0.68
N HIS A 417 -22.55 48.17 0.19
CA HIS A 417 -21.57 48.84 1.05
C HIS A 417 -20.66 49.81 0.30
N SER A 418 -20.52 51.05 0.81
CA SER A 418 -19.74 52.10 0.17
C SER A 418 -18.22 51.88 0.10
N LEU A 419 -17.66 50.93 0.86
CA LEU A 419 -16.24 50.54 0.78
C LEU A 419 -15.92 49.74 -0.51
N ILE A 420 -16.91 49.25 -1.24
CA ILE A 420 -16.69 48.53 -2.49
C ILE A 420 -16.23 49.54 -3.55
N ALA A 421 -15.07 49.27 -4.16
CA ALA A 421 -14.50 50.11 -5.20
C ALA A 421 -14.15 49.25 -6.43
N GLU A 422 -13.72 49.90 -7.53
CA GLU A 422 -13.48 49.28 -8.85
C GLU A 422 -12.53 48.08 -8.79
N ASP A 423 -11.57 48.10 -7.85
CA ASP A 423 -10.61 47.02 -7.66
C ASP A 423 -11.23 45.67 -7.27
N ILE A 424 -12.50 45.66 -6.80
CA ILE A 424 -13.20 44.42 -6.39
C ILE A 424 -13.24 43.38 -7.53
N TYR A 425 -13.41 43.79 -8.77
CA TYR A 425 -13.49 42.89 -9.92
C TYR A 425 -12.22 42.05 -10.12
N VAL A 426 -11.07 42.51 -9.68
CA VAL A 426 -9.81 41.77 -9.69
C VAL A 426 -9.85 40.69 -8.60
N TYR A 427 -10.39 41.02 -7.42
CA TYR A 427 -10.49 40.07 -6.30
C TYR A 427 -11.49 38.94 -6.56
N LEU A 428 -12.56 39.23 -7.31
CA LEU A 428 -13.59 38.23 -7.63
C LEU A 428 -13.15 37.21 -8.69
N GLN A 429 -12.00 37.41 -9.35
CA GLN A 429 -11.49 36.46 -10.32
C GLN A 429 -10.99 35.17 -9.62
N PRO A 430 -11.40 33.96 -10.07
CA PRO A 430 -10.97 32.70 -9.45
C PRO A 430 -9.43 32.58 -9.38
N LYS A 431 -8.72 33.02 -10.41
CA LYS A 431 -7.25 33.01 -10.43
C LYS A 431 -6.65 33.88 -9.32
N THR A 432 -7.17 35.06 -9.11
CA THR A 432 -6.73 35.97 -8.05
C THR A 432 -7.06 35.40 -6.68
N ALA A 433 -8.24 34.83 -6.53
CA ALA A 433 -8.67 34.18 -5.30
C ALA A 433 -7.71 33.05 -4.88
N VAL A 434 -7.30 32.18 -5.79
CA VAL A 434 -6.31 31.14 -5.53
C VAL A 434 -4.95 31.73 -5.23
N GLN A 435 -4.46 32.66 -6.09
CA GLN A 435 -3.10 33.22 -5.99
C GLN A 435 -2.85 33.94 -4.68
N ARG A 436 -3.86 34.57 -4.09
CA ARG A 436 -3.76 35.32 -2.83
C ARG A 436 -3.64 34.44 -1.59
N ARG A 437 -3.95 33.15 -1.65
CA ARG A 437 -3.90 32.21 -0.52
C ARG A 437 -2.49 31.65 -0.30
N ASN A 438 -1.56 32.55 0.05
CA ASN A 438 -0.12 32.25 0.20
C ASN A 438 0.30 31.96 1.67
N SER A 439 -0.63 31.68 2.56
CA SER A 439 -0.27 31.13 3.88
C SER A 439 0.41 29.76 3.72
N LEU A 440 1.25 29.38 4.68
CA LEU A 440 1.93 28.07 4.65
C LEU A 440 0.92 26.93 4.45
N GLY A 441 1.12 26.12 3.43
CA GLY A 441 0.21 25.04 3.09
C GLY A 441 -1.05 25.48 2.33
N GLY A 442 -1.20 26.75 2.01
CA GLY A 442 -2.32 27.28 1.22
C GLY A 442 -2.28 26.87 -0.25
N THR A 443 -3.38 27.14 -0.96
CA THR A 443 -3.53 26.78 -2.38
C THR A 443 -2.87 27.79 -3.34
N GLY A 444 -2.30 28.89 -2.86
CA GLY A 444 -1.60 29.88 -3.68
C GLY A 444 -0.49 29.23 -4.51
N PHE A 445 -0.35 29.65 -5.75
CA PHE A 445 0.55 28.99 -6.71
C PHE A 445 1.99 28.88 -6.21
N ASP A 446 2.50 29.90 -5.50
CA ASP A 446 3.86 29.89 -4.96
C ASP A 446 4.00 28.88 -3.80
N GLN A 447 2.95 28.71 -2.97
CA GLN A 447 2.93 27.70 -1.93
C GLN A 447 2.88 26.30 -2.51
N VAL A 448 2.10 26.09 -3.57
CA VAL A 448 2.03 24.80 -4.26
C VAL A 448 3.37 24.46 -4.93
N LYS A 449 4.00 25.41 -5.60
CA LYS A 449 5.37 25.23 -6.16
C LYS A 449 6.38 24.88 -5.08
N TYR A 450 6.32 25.55 -3.93
CA TYR A 450 7.18 25.24 -2.79
C TYR A 450 6.95 23.81 -2.26
N GLN A 451 5.69 23.40 -2.08
CA GLN A 451 5.34 22.04 -1.64
C GLN A 451 5.88 20.98 -2.62
N ILE A 452 5.69 21.17 -3.93
CA ILE A 452 6.21 20.27 -4.97
C ILE A 452 7.74 20.19 -4.91
N ALA A 453 8.44 21.32 -4.78
CA ALA A 453 9.89 21.34 -4.73
C ALA A 453 10.46 20.63 -3.49
N VAL A 454 9.82 20.76 -2.34
CA VAL A 454 10.18 20.02 -1.10
C VAL A 454 9.95 18.52 -1.29
N ALA A 455 8.80 18.15 -1.83
CA ALA A 455 8.42 16.76 -2.06
C ALA A 455 9.32 16.04 -3.08
N LYS A 456 9.71 16.71 -4.17
CA LYS A 456 10.67 16.17 -5.16
C LYS A 456 12.01 15.83 -4.52
N ARG A 457 12.58 16.75 -3.73
CA ARG A 457 13.84 16.51 -3.00
C ARG A 457 13.74 15.31 -2.07
N ALA A 458 12.63 15.18 -1.33
CA ALA A 458 12.41 14.04 -0.43
C ALA A 458 12.26 12.70 -1.20
N ASN A 459 11.60 12.72 -2.36
CA ASN A 459 11.41 11.53 -3.19
C ASN A 459 12.71 11.10 -3.90
N GLU A 460 13.58 12.04 -4.27
CA GLU A 460 14.90 11.77 -4.85
C GLU A 460 15.88 11.20 -3.83
N ALA A 461 15.93 11.77 -2.62
CA ALA A 461 16.80 11.30 -1.53
C ALA A 461 16.55 9.84 -1.13
N ARG A 462 15.39 9.29 -1.44
CA ARG A 462 15.05 7.89 -1.18
C ARG A 462 15.54 6.93 -2.26
N LYS A 463 15.81 7.41 -3.48
CA LYS A 463 16.32 6.57 -4.58
C LYS A 463 17.84 6.34 -4.50
N CYS A 464 18.53 7.09 -3.64
CA CYS A 464 19.96 6.95 -3.35
C CYS A 464 20.18 6.11 -2.08
#